data_22a1a71c27c065258a6c324b522d1ce1
#
_entry.id   22a1a71c27c065258a6c324b522d1ce1
#
_cell.length_a   1.000
_cell.length_b   1.000
_cell.length_c   1.000
_cell.angle_alpha   90.00
_cell.angle_beta   90.00
_cell.angle_gamma   90.00
#
_symmetry.space_group_name_H-M   'P 1'
#
loop_
_entity.id
_entity.type
_entity.pdbx_description
1 polymer ?
#
loop_
_entity_poly.entity_id
_entity_poly.type
_entity_poly.pdbx_seq_one_letter_code
_entity_poly.pdbx_strand_id
1 'polypeptide(L)'
;LLLLFVLPMMAQHPLFPTPAKVQNGKGSFVIGKNLQVQGNGGYADKLAAGLQTELKEAGLQSSPASGTIRLDLTNDCKMADEAYTLVVEPNSILLQASSEAGLFYAKEALLQLSRFGKGNVRACKIQDQPRYGWRGFMLDESRHFFGKEKVKQYLDIMASLRLNVFHWHLTDEPGWRIEIKRYPKLTTEGAVGNWHDPKAPATFYTQEEIKEIVAYAADRHIMVVPEFDMPGHATAVCRSYPEISGGGEGKWQHFTFHPCKEETFEFISNVLDEIVALFPSPYIHIGGDEVHYGNQSWFT
;
A
#
# COMPACT_ATOMS: atom_id res chain seq x y z
N LEU A 1 16.43 50.14 16.12
CA LEU A 1 16.51 48.89 16.91
C LEU A 1 15.51 47.89 16.37
N LEU A 2 16.00 46.99 15.52
CA LEU A 2 15.19 45.94 14.89
C LEU A 2 15.11 44.78 15.91
N LEU A 3 13.97 44.59 16.59
CA LEU A 3 13.73 43.41 17.44
C LEU A 3 13.45 42.23 16.50
N LEU A 4 14.46 41.39 16.29
CA LEU A 4 14.27 40.04 15.72
C LEU A 4 13.52 39.18 16.76
N PHE A 5 12.23 38.99 16.57
CA PHE A 5 11.47 37.92 17.27
C PHE A 5 11.98 36.59 16.71
N VAL A 6 12.93 35.99 17.39
CA VAL A 6 13.24 34.56 17.24
C VAL A 6 12.06 33.82 17.84
N LEU A 7 11.06 33.47 17.01
CA LEU A 7 10.07 32.48 17.38
C LEU A 7 10.86 31.18 17.69
N PRO A 8 10.69 30.60 18.89
CA PRO A 8 11.29 29.29 19.14
C PRO A 8 10.74 28.35 18.07
N MET A 9 11.64 27.84 17.19
CA MET A 9 11.33 26.68 16.37
C MET A 9 10.96 25.58 17.36
N MET A 10 9.67 25.39 17.58
CA MET A 10 9.16 24.20 18.27
C MET A 10 9.79 23.03 17.52
N ALA A 11 10.67 22.29 18.18
CA ALA A 11 11.30 21.12 17.56
C ALA A 11 10.16 20.23 17.08
N GLN A 12 10.03 20.17 15.74
CA GLN A 12 8.97 19.38 15.11
C GLN A 12 9.12 17.95 15.61
N HIS A 13 8.02 17.38 16.08
CA HIS A 13 8.02 15.99 16.56
C HIS A 13 8.50 15.08 15.40
N PRO A 14 9.39 14.10 15.63
CA PRO A 14 10.03 13.33 14.55
C PRO A 14 9.09 12.36 13.83
N LEU A 15 7.82 12.25 14.25
CA LEU A 15 6.85 11.39 13.56
C LEU A 15 6.29 12.07 12.30
N PHE A 16 6.20 11.29 11.25
CA PHE A 16 5.52 11.63 10.02
C PHE A 16 4.58 10.48 9.60
N PRO A 17 3.30 10.75 9.30
CA PRO A 17 2.56 12.02 9.49
C PRO A 17 2.59 12.53 10.93
N THR A 18 2.44 13.86 11.09
CA THR A 18 2.41 14.49 12.42
C THR A 18 1.20 14.00 13.22
N PRO A 19 1.39 13.49 14.45
CA PRO A 19 0.28 13.02 15.27
C PRO A 19 -0.70 14.13 15.67
N ALA A 20 -1.97 13.74 15.88
CA ALA A 20 -3.03 14.68 16.28
C ALA A 20 -2.73 15.35 17.64
N LYS A 21 -2.14 14.61 18.59
CA LYS A 21 -1.78 15.15 19.90
C LYS A 21 -0.52 14.52 20.46
N VAL A 22 0.41 15.37 20.93
CA VAL A 22 1.64 14.95 21.59
C VAL A 22 1.80 15.71 22.92
N GLN A 23 2.13 14.96 23.97
CA GLN A 23 2.48 15.52 25.27
C GLN A 23 3.89 15.01 25.61
N ASN A 24 4.85 15.91 25.77
CA ASN A 24 6.23 15.56 26.15
C ASN A 24 6.30 15.18 27.62
N GLY A 25 7.01 14.08 27.92
CA GLY A 25 7.35 13.64 29.25
C GLY A 25 8.80 13.98 29.65
N LYS A 26 9.23 13.51 30.81
CA LYS A 26 10.61 13.67 31.29
C LYS A 26 11.39 12.36 31.16
N GLY A 27 12.60 12.44 30.62
CA GLY A 27 13.47 11.27 30.42
C GLY A 27 13.27 10.59 29.08
N SER A 28 13.74 9.37 28.96
CA SER A 28 13.65 8.57 27.73
C SER A 28 13.72 7.08 28.03
N PHE A 29 13.15 6.28 27.17
CA PHE A 29 13.25 4.83 27.13
C PHE A 29 14.41 4.41 26.23
N VAL A 30 15.29 3.54 26.73
CA VAL A 30 16.41 2.99 25.95
C VAL A 30 16.09 1.55 25.54
N ILE A 31 16.02 1.31 24.23
CA ILE A 31 15.84 -0.02 23.66
C ILE A 31 17.14 -0.82 23.86
N GLY A 32 17.09 -1.83 24.70
CA GLY A 32 18.26 -2.62 25.05
C GLY A 32 18.13 -4.10 24.74
N LYS A 33 19.21 -4.86 24.97
CA LYS A 33 19.29 -6.31 24.72
C LYS A 33 18.33 -7.13 25.59
N ASN A 34 17.98 -6.61 26.79
CA ASN A 34 17.11 -7.28 27.75
C ASN A 34 15.66 -6.76 27.65
N LEU A 35 15.28 -6.24 26.47
CA LEU A 35 13.93 -5.77 26.21
C LEU A 35 12.94 -6.94 26.20
N GLN A 36 11.81 -6.76 26.89
CA GLN A 36 10.66 -7.65 26.84
C GLN A 36 9.57 -6.98 26.02
N VAL A 37 9.10 -7.64 24.96
CA VAL A 37 7.98 -7.18 24.14
C VAL A 37 6.86 -8.21 24.26
N GLN A 38 5.67 -7.78 24.68
CA GLN A 38 4.54 -8.68 24.95
C GLN A 38 3.21 -8.06 24.53
N GLY A 39 2.32 -8.89 24.00
CA GLY A 39 0.94 -8.53 23.73
C GLY A 39 -0.01 -8.92 24.86
N ASN A 40 -1.29 -8.64 24.69
CA ASN A 40 -2.35 -9.08 25.59
C ASN A 40 -3.22 -10.22 24.99
N GLY A 41 -2.62 -11.02 24.09
CA GLY A 41 -3.24 -12.16 23.42
C GLY A 41 -3.49 -11.94 21.92
N GLY A 42 -3.68 -13.02 21.17
CA GLY A 42 -4.09 -13.01 19.78
C GLY A 42 -3.20 -12.18 18.85
N TYR A 43 -3.81 -11.21 18.15
CA TYR A 43 -3.10 -10.32 17.23
C TYR A 43 -1.99 -9.51 17.92
N ALA A 44 -2.21 -9.03 19.14
CA ALA A 44 -1.22 -8.25 19.86
C ALA A 44 0.05 -9.05 20.15
N ASP A 45 -0.05 -10.36 20.44
CA ASP A 45 1.12 -11.24 20.63
C ASP A 45 1.88 -11.44 19.30
N LYS A 46 1.16 -11.67 18.19
CA LYS A 46 1.76 -11.74 16.83
C LYS A 46 2.53 -10.45 16.50
N LEU A 47 1.91 -9.30 16.78
CA LEU A 47 2.51 -7.99 16.50
C LEU A 47 3.71 -7.71 17.42
N ALA A 48 3.66 -8.12 18.67
CA ALA A 48 4.76 -8.00 19.64
C ALA A 48 6.00 -8.80 19.20
N ALA A 49 5.80 -10.03 18.74
CA ALA A 49 6.89 -10.87 18.21
C ALA A 49 7.52 -10.25 16.94
N GLY A 50 6.70 -9.70 16.05
CA GLY A 50 7.17 -8.94 14.87
C GLY A 50 7.99 -7.72 15.27
N LEU A 51 7.49 -6.90 16.19
CA LEU A 51 8.20 -5.71 16.70
C LEU A 51 9.56 -6.07 17.33
N GLN A 52 9.63 -7.13 18.13
CA GLN A 52 10.88 -7.63 18.70
C GLN A 52 11.92 -7.93 17.61
N THR A 53 11.49 -8.59 16.54
CA THR A 53 12.36 -8.93 15.40
C THR A 53 12.80 -7.67 14.66
N GLU A 54 11.89 -6.78 14.30
CA GLU A 54 12.19 -5.54 13.60
C GLU A 54 13.17 -4.62 14.36
N LEU A 55 13.01 -4.51 15.68
CA LEU A 55 13.94 -3.74 16.54
C LEU A 55 15.35 -4.35 16.57
N LYS A 56 15.44 -5.67 16.54
CA LYS A 56 16.72 -6.41 16.51
C LYS A 56 17.42 -6.25 15.15
N GLU A 57 16.70 -6.47 14.07
CA GLU A 57 17.22 -6.33 12.69
C GLU A 57 17.66 -4.90 12.36
N ALA A 58 16.95 -3.91 12.89
CA ALA A 58 17.34 -2.51 12.80
C ALA A 58 18.58 -2.13 13.65
N GLY A 59 19.16 -3.07 14.40
CA GLY A 59 20.34 -2.84 15.24
C GLY A 59 20.09 -1.92 16.44
N LEU A 60 18.82 -1.73 16.84
CA LEU A 60 18.43 -0.80 17.90
C LEU A 60 18.62 -1.37 19.31
N GLN A 61 18.86 -2.67 19.46
CA GLN A 61 19.09 -3.37 20.72
C GLN A 61 20.57 -3.48 21.11
N SER A 62 21.32 -2.40 21.01
CA SER A 62 22.78 -2.41 21.30
C SER A 62 23.12 -2.18 22.77
N SER A 63 22.28 -1.52 23.54
CA SER A 63 22.45 -1.19 24.95
C SER A 63 22.21 -2.40 25.87
N PRO A 64 22.87 -2.52 27.04
CA PRO A 64 22.52 -3.50 28.07
C PRO A 64 21.23 -3.16 28.84
N ALA A 65 20.57 -2.05 28.51
CA ALA A 65 19.33 -1.62 29.18
C ALA A 65 18.25 -2.71 29.15
N SER A 66 17.38 -2.69 30.13
CA SER A 66 16.17 -3.51 30.24
C SER A 66 14.94 -2.62 30.25
N GLY A 67 13.81 -3.16 29.80
CA GLY A 67 12.54 -2.45 29.79
C GLY A 67 11.44 -3.32 29.20
N THR A 68 10.21 -2.84 29.28
CA THR A 68 9.04 -3.56 28.77
C THR A 68 8.29 -2.73 27.74
N ILE A 69 7.93 -3.34 26.63
CA ILE A 69 6.98 -2.80 25.66
C ILE A 69 5.73 -3.68 25.69
N ARG A 70 4.58 -3.07 25.96
CA ARG A 70 3.28 -3.74 25.94
C ARG A 70 2.44 -3.27 24.78
N LEU A 71 1.80 -4.23 24.13
CA LEU A 71 0.83 -4.01 23.07
C LEU A 71 -0.53 -4.50 23.55
N ASP A 72 -1.46 -3.57 23.77
CA ASP A 72 -2.78 -3.87 24.32
C ASP A 72 -3.87 -3.58 23.26
N LEU A 73 -4.52 -4.63 22.79
CA LEU A 73 -5.78 -4.51 22.04
C LEU A 73 -6.92 -4.45 23.06
N THR A 74 -7.68 -3.34 23.06
CA THR A 74 -8.72 -3.06 24.06
C THR A 74 -10.12 -3.11 23.43
N ASN A 75 -11.14 -3.30 24.26
CA ASN A 75 -12.54 -3.23 23.82
C ASN A 75 -13.14 -1.82 24.04
N ASP A 76 -12.32 -0.75 24.01
CA ASP A 76 -12.81 0.60 24.20
C ASP A 76 -13.52 1.12 22.93
N CYS A 77 -14.84 1.00 22.92
CA CYS A 77 -15.69 1.43 21.81
C CYS A 77 -15.71 2.96 21.57
N LYS A 78 -15.02 3.75 22.38
CA LYS A 78 -14.86 5.20 22.17
C LYS A 78 -13.67 5.55 21.28
N MET A 79 -12.75 4.61 21.06
CA MET A 79 -11.65 4.80 20.11
C MET A 79 -12.13 4.52 18.69
N ALA A 80 -11.76 5.38 17.74
CA ALA A 80 -12.00 5.11 16.31
C ALA A 80 -11.14 3.92 15.83
N ASP A 81 -11.57 3.24 14.79
CA ASP A 81 -10.93 1.99 14.32
C ASP A 81 -9.42 2.09 14.05
N GLU A 82 -8.94 3.21 13.54
CA GLU A 82 -7.52 3.39 13.24
C GLU A 82 -6.79 4.26 14.29
N ALA A 83 -7.47 4.57 15.42
CA ALA A 83 -6.89 5.39 16.47
C ALA A 83 -5.98 4.56 17.39
N TYR A 84 -4.96 5.23 17.95
CA TYR A 84 -4.06 4.63 18.91
C TYR A 84 -3.59 5.61 19.99
N THR A 85 -3.14 5.05 21.10
CA THR A 85 -2.37 5.74 22.14
C THR A 85 -1.00 5.07 22.27
N LEU A 86 0.06 5.87 22.26
CA LEU A 86 1.42 5.45 22.54
C LEU A 86 1.94 6.23 23.74
N VAL A 87 2.30 5.53 24.82
CA VAL A 87 2.88 6.12 26.03
C VAL A 87 4.30 5.61 26.19
N VAL A 88 5.26 6.53 26.25
CA VAL A 88 6.68 6.23 26.47
C VAL A 88 7.08 6.80 27.82
N GLU A 89 7.50 5.92 28.72
CA GLU A 89 8.06 6.22 30.03
C GLU A 89 9.51 5.69 30.12
N PRO A 90 10.32 6.12 31.07
CA PRO A 90 11.74 5.69 31.13
C PRO A 90 11.98 4.18 31.21
N ASN A 91 11.03 3.41 31.77
CA ASN A 91 11.16 1.96 31.97
C ASN A 91 10.14 1.13 31.24
N SER A 92 9.17 1.76 30.57
CA SER A 92 8.08 1.06 29.87
C SER A 92 7.54 1.84 28.67
N ILE A 93 7.06 1.10 27.69
CA ILE A 93 6.26 1.64 26.57
C ILE A 93 4.95 0.88 26.52
N LEU A 94 3.85 1.62 26.36
CA LEU A 94 2.51 1.06 26.14
C LEU A 94 1.98 1.53 24.79
N LEU A 95 1.61 0.57 23.93
CA LEU A 95 0.85 0.77 22.71
C LEU A 95 -0.57 0.26 22.97
N GLN A 96 -1.56 1.08 22.69
CA GLN A 96 -2.96 0.73 22.96
C GLN A 96 -3.86 1.18 21.80
N ALA A 97 -4.76 0.31 21.37
CA ALA A 97 -5.76 0.57 20.35
C ALA A 97 -7.00 -0.30 20.55
N SER A 98 -8.12 0.08 19.89
CA SER A 98 -9.36 -0.72 19.89
C SER A 98 -9.47 -1.63 18.67
N SER A 99 -8.58 -1.51 17.69
CA SER A 99 -8.52 -2.33 16.48
C SER A 99 -7.10 -2.81 16.18
N GLU A 100 -6.98 -3.85 15.38
CA GLU A 100 -5.71 -4.37 14.88
C GLU A 100 -4.96 -3.31 14.05
N ALA A 101 -5.65 -2.56 13.19
CA ALA A 101 -5.08 -1.48 12.38
C ALA A 101 -4.51 -0.35 13.26
N GLY A 102 -5.25 0.09 14.28
CA GLY A 102 -4.77 1.11 15.22
C GLY A 102 -3.52 0.64 15.98
N LEU A 103 -3.50 -0.61 16.42
CA LEU A 103 -2.34 -1.17 17.13
C LEU A 103 -1.12 -1.31 16.21
N PHE A 104 -1.34 -1.70 14.95
CA PHE A 104 -0.31 -1.70 13.91
C PHE A 104 0.28 -0.30 13.70
N TYR A 105 -0.55 0.73 13.60
CA TYR A 105 -0.07 2.11 13.42
C TYR A 105 0.67 2.63 14.65
N ALA A 106 0.28 2.22 15.86
CA ALA A 106 1.05 2.50 17.08
C ALA A 106 2.45 1.88 17.01
N LYS A 107 2.56 0.63 16.51
CA LYS A 107 3.85 -0.05 16.28
C LYS A 107 4.70 0.72 15.28
N GLU A 108 4.15 1.11 14.14
CA GLU A 108 4.88 1.90 13.13
C GLU A 108 5.36 3.24 13.68
N ALA A 109 4.54 3.92 14.49
CA ALA A 109 4.94 5.15 15.17
C ALA A 109 6.13 4.91 16.12
N LEU A 110 6.10 3.84 16.92
CA LEU A 110 7.21 3.48 17.78
C LEU A 110 8.49 3.16 17.00
N LEU A 111 8.40 2.44 15.89
CA LEU A 111 9.53 2.14 15.03
C LEU A 111 10.16 3.42 14.44
N GLN A 112 9.36 4.39 13.99
CA GLN A 112 9.88 5.67 13.52
C GLN A 112 10.63 6.41 14.64
N LEU A 113 10.02 6.52 15.83
CA LEU A 113 10.68 7.16 17.00
C LEU A 113 11.98 6.46 17.36
N SER A 114 11.97 5.13 17.35
CA SER A 114 13.12 4.30 17.70
C SER A 114 14.27 4.47 16.71
N ARG A 115 13.98 4.50 15.41
CA ARG A 115 14.98 4.75 14.35
C ARG A 115 15.53 6.16 14.44
N PHE A 116 14.66 7.17 14.60
CA PHE A 116 15.08 8.56 14.74
C PHE A 116 16.01 8.78 15.96
N GLY A 117 15.63 8.22 17.10
CA GLY A 117 16.40 8.31 18.35
C GLY A 117 17.54 7.29 18.47
N LYS A 118 17.78 6.46 17.42
CA LYS A 118 18.81 5.40 17.44
C LYS A 118 18.69 4.49 18.67
N GLY A 119 17.46 4.07 18.99
CA GLY A 119 17.14 3.24 20.14
C GLY A 119 16.89 4.02 21.44
N ASN A 120 16.96 5.35 21.43
CA ASN A 120 16.64 6.21 22.57
C ASN A 120 15.35 6.99 22.27
N VAL A 121 14.23 6.58 22.85
CA VAL A 121 12.90 7.15 22.61
C VAL A 121 12.55 8.12 23.73
N ARG A 122 12.35 9.40 23.43
CA ARG A 122 11.96 10.41 24.43
C ARG A 122 10.62 10.07 25.05
N ALA A 123 10.51 10.27 26.36
CA ALA A 123 9.25 10.07 27.08
C ALA A 123 8.18 11.03 26.55
N CYS A 124 7.03 10.46 26.20
CA CYS A 124 5.89 11.21 25.63
C CYS A 124 4.60 10.41 25.73
N LYS A 125 3.48 11.10 25.60
CA LYS A 125 2.17 10.49 25.31
C LYS A 125 1.67 11.01 23.98
N ILE A 126 1.39 10.10 23.06
CA ILE A 126 0.84 10.37 21.74
C ILE A 126 -0.55 9.79 21.68
N GLN A 127 -1.51 10.58 21.20
CA GLN A 127 -2.84 10.15 20.82
C GLN A 127 -3.04 10.56 19.38
N ASP A 128 -3.30 9.59 18.52
CA ASP A 128 -3.38 9.82 17.09
C ASP A 128 -4.51 9.02 16.46
N GLN A 129 -5.01 9.56 15.38
CA GLN A 129 -5.97 8.92 14.48
C GLN A 129 -5.84 9.55 13.10
N PRO A 130 -6.04 8.80 12.01
CA PRO A 130 -6.02 9.36 10.68
C PRO A 130 -7.12 10.42 10.50
N ARG A 131 -6.77 11.50 9.81
CA ARG A 131 -7.74 12.55 9.44
C ARG A 131 -8.65 12.11 8.30
N TYR A 132 -8.14 11.25 7.40
CA TYR A 132 -8.87 10.77 6.22
C TYR A 132 -8.92 9.24 6.26
N GLY A 133 -10.08 8.67 5.94
CA GLY A 133 -10.29 7.22 5.86
C GLY A 133 -9.62 6.59 4.62
N TRP A 134 -9.49 7.34 3.53
CA TRP A 134 -8.82 6.89 2.32
C TRP A 134 -7.48 7.60 2.15
N ARG A 135 -6.38 6.83 2.24
CA ARG A 135 -5.00 7.34 2.14
C ARG A 135 -4.24 6.47 1.16
N GLY A 136 -4.39 6.83 -0.13
CA GLY A 136 -3.93 6.00 -1.23
C GLY A 136 -2.56 6.38 -1.79
N PHE A 137 -1.94 5.38 -2.41
CA PHE A 137 -0.80 5.53 -3.30
C PHE A 137 -1.06 4.67 -4.54
N MET A 138 -0.78 5.21 -5.72
CA MET A 138 -0.93 4.51 -6.99
C MET A 138 0.44 4.16 -7.58
N LEU A 139 0.56 2.93 -8.10
CA LEU A 139 1.73 2.47 -8.83
C LEU A 139 1.32 1.99 -10.22
N ASP A 140 1.93 2.57 -11.23
CA ASP A 140 1.77 2.16 -12.64
C ASP A 140 2.82 1.11 -13.01
N GLU A 141 2.36 -0.12 -13.12
CA GLU A 141 3.17 -1.28 -13.50
C GLU A 141 3.07 -1.58 -15.00
N SER A 142 2.08 -1.01 -15.67
CA SER A 142 1.90 -1.21 -17.10
C SER A 142 3.01 -0.52 -17.88
N ARG A 143 3.24 0.78 -17.62
CA ARG A 143 4.28 1.55 -18.30
C ARG A 143 5.69 1.08 -17.92
N HIS A 144 5.87 0.70 -16.63
CA HIS A 144 7.13 0.20 -16.08
C HIS A 144 6.88 -0.93 -15.08
N PHE A 145 7.29 -2.13 -15.42
CA PHE A 145 7.14 -3.28 -14.54
C PHE A 145 8.26 -3.34 -13.51
N PHE A 146 7.92 -3.24 -12.22
CA PHE A 146 8.88 -3.25 -11.12
C PHE A 146 9.06 -4.62 -10.47
N GLY A 147 8.03 -5.45 -10.53
CA GLY A 147 8.05 -6.81 -9.97
C GLY A 147 7.77 -6.88 -8.47
N LYS A 148 7.48 -8.09 -8.01
CA LYS A 148 6.94 -8.43 -6.69
C LYS A 148 7.74 -7.82 -5.52
N GLU A 149 9.06 -7.94 -5.55
CA GLU A 149 9.88 -7.48 -4.43
C GLU A 149 9.87 -5.95 -4.29
N LYS A 150 9.79 -5.24 -5.41
CA LYS A 150 9.67 -3.78 -5.38
C LYS A 150 8.30 -3.33 -4.89
N VAL A 151 7.24 -4.00 -5.31
CA VAL A 151 5.87 -3.74 -4.79
C VAL A 151 5.82 -3.92 -3.28
N LYS A 152 6.42 -5.00 -2.73
CA LYS A 152 6.50 -5.19 -1.27
C LYS A 152 7.27 -4.07 -0.57
N GLN A 153 8.36 -3.57 -1.16
CA GLN A 153 9.07 -2.40 -0.62
C GLN A 153 8.18 -1.14 -0.57
N TYR A 154 7.34 -0.91 -1.60
CA TYR A 154 6.37 0.19 -1.56
C TYR A 154 5.32 -0.02 -0.48
N LEU A 155 4.82 -1.24 -0.31
CA LEU A 155 3.86 -1.56 0.76
C LEU A 155 4.48 -1.33 2.17
N ASP A 156 5.77 -1.63 2.38
CA ASP A 156 6.48 -1.31 3.62
C ASP A 156 6.58 0.21 3.86
N ILE A 157 6.88 0.98 2.81
CA ILE A 157 6.90 2.45 2.88
C ILE A 157 5.50 2.98 3.19
N MET A 158 4.48 2.49 2.50
CA MET A 158 3.08 2.85 2.74
C MET A 158 2.67 2.58 4.19
N ALA A 159 2.99 1.40 4.72
CA ALA A 159 2.73 1.03 6.10
C ALA A 159 3.37 2.02 7.08
N SER A 160 4.66 2.35 6.88
CA SER A 160 5.39 3.29 7.70
C SER A 160 4.77 4.69 7.72
N LEU A 161 4.11 5.08 6.61
CA LEU A 161 3.40 6.36 6.45
C LEU A 161 1.91 6.28 6.80
N ARG A 162 1.43 5.11 7.23
CA ARG A 162 0.02 4.84 7.56
C ARG A 162 -0.93 5.07 6.38
N LEU A 163 -0.46 4.82 5.14
CA LEU A 163 -1.30 4.73 3.96
C LEU A 163 -2.02 3.37 3.99
N ASN A 164 -3.30 3.35 3.59
CA ASN A 164 -4.16 2.17 3.72
C ASN A 164 -4.79 1.69 2.42
N VAL A 165 -4.49 2.34 1.29
CA VAL A 165 -5.01 1.94 -0.02
C VAL A 165 -3.89 1.93 -1.04
N PHE A 166 -3.65 0.77 -1.63
CA PHE A 166 -2.73 0.60 -2.76
C PHE A 166 -3.54 0.47 -4.04
N HIS A 167 -3.53 1.51 -4.86
CA HIS A 167 -4.11 1.51 -6.19
C HIS A 167 -3.09 0.95 -7.16
N TRP A 168 -3.35 -0.25 -7.68
CA TRP A 168 -2.42 -0.99 -8.51
C TRP A 168 -2.85 -0.97 -9.97
N HIS A 169 -2.21 -0.09 -10.76
CA HIS A 169 -2.50 0.09 -12.17
C HIS A 169 -1.74 -0.97 -12.99
N LEU A 170 -2.45 -2.00 -13.40
CA LEU A 170 -1.88 -3.24 -13.94
C LEU A 170 -2.05 -3.40 -15.44
N THR A 171 -2.90 -2.56 -16.07
CA THR A 171 -3.22 -2.70 -17.50
C THR A 171 -3.28 -1.36 -18.19
N ASP A 172 -2.61 -1.25 -19.36
CA ASP A 172 -2.57 -0.06 -20.18
C ASP A 172 -2.04 -0.40 -21.59
N GLU A 173 -1.83 0.62 -22.44
CA GLU A 173 -1.35 0.48 -23.83
C GLU A 173 -0.08 -0.38 -23.96
N PRO A 174 1.00 -0.11 -23.19
CA PRO A 174 2.26 -0.81 -23.43
C PRO A 174 2.29 -2.22 -22.88
N GLY A 175 1.44 -2.55 -21.89
CA GLY A 175 1.50 -3.85 -21.30
C GLY A 175 0.34 -4.25 -20.39
N TRP A 176 0.00 -5.52 -20.46
CA TRP A 176 -0.92 -6.21 -19.57
C TRP A 176 -0.14 -6.97 -18.51
N ARG A 177 -0.42 -6.76 -17.22
CA ARG A 177 0.43 -7.27 -16.12
C ARG A 177 -0.25 -8.28 -15.20
N ILE A 178 -1.46 -8.77 -15.53
CA ILE A 178 -2.21 -9.75 -14.74
C ILE A 178 -2.37 -11.05 -15.51
N GLU A 179 -2.05 -12.19 -14.91
CA GLU A 179 -2.40 -13.49 -15.48
C GLU A 179 -3.92 -13.70 -15.42
N ILE A 180 -4.55 -13.89 -16.58
CA ILE A 180 -5.95 -14.29 -16.74
C ILE A 180 -5.96 -15.65 -17.45
N LYS A 181 -6.37 -16.69 -16.74
CA LYS A 181 -6.26 -18.08 -17.24
C LYS A 181 -7.14 -18.36 -18.45
N ARG A 182 -8.29 -17.69 -18.52
CA ARG A 182 -9.18 -17.78 -19.71
C ARG A 182 -8.58 -17.12 -20.95
N TYR A 183 -7.67 -16.17 -20.77
CA TYR A 183 -7.11 -15.36 -21.86
C TYR A 183 -5.57 -15.37 -21.86
N PRO A 184 -4.92 -16.53 -22.17
CA PRO A 184 -3.47 -16.68 -22.03
C PRO A 184 -2.64 -15.77 -22.91
N LYS A 185 -3.18 -15.28 -24.05
CA LYS A 185 -2.46 -14.32 -24.90
C LYS A 185 -2.22 -12.98 -24.21
N LEU A 186 -2.99 -12.62 -23.18
CA LEU A 186 -2.73 -11.40 -22.41
C LEU A 186 -1.34 -11.39 -21.78
N THR A 187 -0.82 -12.57 -21.42
CA THR A 187 0.52 -12.68 -20.83
C THR A 187 1.59 -13.05 -21.84
N THR A 188 1.26 -13.77 -22.91
CA THR A 188 2.24 -14.16 -23.94
C THR A 188 2.45 -13.09 -25.02
N GLU A 189 1.46 -12.28 -25.31
CA GLU A 189 1.47 -11.21 -26.30
C GLU A 189 1.24 -9.84 -25.66
N GLY A 190 0.19 -9.70 -24.83
CA GLY A 190 -0.20 -8.45 -24.19
C GLY A 190 0.82 -7.92 -23.17
N ALA A 191 1.56 -8.79 -22.53
CA ALA A 191 2.59 -8.43 -21.55
C ALA A 191 3.95 -8.08 -22.17
N VAL A 192 4.11 -8.23 -23.49
CA VAL A 192 5.33 -7.87 -24.22
C VAL A 192 5.42 -6.35 -24.35
N GLY A 193 6.58 -5.80 -24.01
CA GLY A 193 6.86 -4.38 -24.16
C GLY A 193 6.64 -3.57 -22.86
N ASN A 194 7.15 -2.35 -22.90
CA ASN A 194 6.97 -1.31 -21.92
C ASN A 194 7.05 0.06 -22.61
N TRP A 195 6.91 1.15 -21.84
CA TRP A 195 6.91 2.51 -22.38
C TRP A 195 8.17 2.87 -23.21
N HIS A 196 9.33 2.33 -22.87
CA HIS A 196 10.60 2.64 -23.54
C HIS A 196 10.98 1.66 -24.63
N ASP A 197 10.61 0.38 -24.46
CA ASP A 197 10.92 -0.69 -25.42
C ASP A 197 9.68 -1.54 -25.69
N PRO A 198 9.02 -1.33 -26.85
CA PRO A 198 7.83 -2.11 -27.22
C PRO A 198 8.14 -3.59 -27.52
N LYS A 199 9.41 -3.99 -27.54
CA LYS A 199 9.84 -5.38 -27.75
C LYS A 199 10.47 -6.00 -26.50
N ALA A 200 10.43 -5.30 -25.36
CA ALA A 200 10.93 -5.86 -24.10
C ALA A 200 10.23 -7.20 -23.80
N PRO A 201 10.93 -8.16 -23.17
CA PRO A 201 10.33 -9.44 -22.80
C PRO A 201 9.03 -9.28 -22.03
N ALA A 202 8.11 -10.24 -22.18
CA ALA A 202 6.86 -10.24 -21.43
C ALA A 202 7.13 -10.26 -19.92
N THR A 203 6.46 -9.36 -19.21
CA THR A 203 6.52 -9.25 -17.75
C THR A 203 5.11 -9.08 -17.19
N PHE A 204 4.76 -9.93 -16.24
CA PHE A 204 3.42 -9.94 -15.61
C PHE A 204 3.49 -10.62 -14.24
N TYR A 205 2.43 -10.51 -13.48
CA TYR A 205 2.23 -11.24 -12.23
C TYR A 205 1.37 -12.46 -12.47
N THR A 206 1.85 -13.61 -11.98
CA THR A 206 1.00 -14.81 -11.86
C THR A 206 -0.08 -14.59 -10.80
N GLN A 207 -1.17 -15.35 -10.88
CA GLN A 207 -2.22 -15.25 -9.86
C GLN A 207 -1.71 -15.58 -8.45
N GLU A 208 -0.75 -16.47 -8.33
CA GLU A 208 -0.10 -16.80 -7.06
C GLU A 208 0.72 -15.64 -6.52
N GLU A 209 1.46 -14.92 -7.37
CA GLU A 209 2.20 -13.72 -6.95
C GLU A 209 1.26 -12.58 -6.55
N ILE A 210 0.13 -12.42 -7.24
CA ILE A 210 -0.91 -11.44 -6.86
C ILE A 210 -1.46 -11.79 -5.46
N LYS A 211 -1.83 -13.05 -5.21
CA LYS A 211 -2.31 -13.50 -3.89
C LYS A 211 -1.27 -13.25 -2.79
N GLU A 212 0.01 -13.52 -3.07
CA GLU A 212 1.10 -13.25 -2.14
C GLU A 212 1.21 -11.76 -1.81
N ILE A 213 1.14 -10.89 -2.82
CA ILE A 213 1.19 -9.43 -2.63
C ILE A 213 -0.04 -8.93 -1.86
N VAL A 214 -1.22 -9.42 -2.20
CA VAL A 214 -2.48 -9.07 -1.52
C VAL A 214 -2.44 -9.48 -0.04
N ALA A 215 -1.96 -10.69 0.27
CA ALA A 215 -1.77 -11.13 1.65
C ALA A 215 -0.73 -10.29 2.39
N TYR A 216 0.37 -9.94 1.73
CA TYR A 216 1.42 -9.08 2.28
C TYR A 216 0.91 -7.67 2.60
N ALA A 217 0.04 -7.11 1.75
CA ALA A 217 -0.62 -5.84 1.97
C ALA A 217 -1.62 -5.92 3.14
N ALA A 218 -2.41 -7.01 3.20
CA ALA A 218 -3.40 -7.24 4.27
C ALA A 218 -2.75 -7.31 5.66
N ASP A 219 -1.58 -7.96 5.80
CA ASP A 219 -0.79 -7.98 7.05
C ASP A 219 -0.34 -6.57 7.49
N ARG A 220 -0.41 -5.56 6.60
CA ARG A 220 -0.09 -4.15 6.83
C ARG A 220 -1.31 -3.24 6.89
N HIS A 221 -2.51 -3.83 6.93
CA HIS A 221 -3.79 -3.12 6.85
C HIS A 221 -3.91 -2.22 5.62
N ILE A 222 -3.37 -2.66 4.48
CA ILE A 222 -3.44 -1.99 3.19
C ILE A 222 -4.38 -2.77 2.28
N MET A 223 -5.46 -2.12 1.86
CA MET A 223 -6.37 -2.62 0.84
C MET A 223 -5.74 -2.43 -0.54
N VAL A 224 -5.73 -3.49 -1.35
CA VAL A 224 -5.27 -3.41 -2.75
C VAL A 224 -6.47 -3.20 -3.66
N VAL A 225 -6.50 -2.09 -4.37
CA VAL A 225 -7.50 -1.77 -5.40
C VAL A 225 -6.85 -1.98 -6.78
N PRO A 226 -7.17 -3.08 -7.49
CA PRO A 226 -6.64 -3.29 -8.83
C PRO A 226 -7.31 -2.35 -9.82
N GLU A 227 -6.57 -1.92 -10.84
CA GLU A 227 -7.13 -1.23 -11.99
C GLU A 227 -7.03 -2.08 -13.24
N PHE A 228 -8.18 -2.25 -13.88
CA PHE A 228 -8.35 -2.76 -15.22
C PHE A 228 -8.90 -1.63 -16.09
N ASP A 229 -8.01 -0.90 -16.76
CA ASP A 229 -8.38 0.28 -17.54
C ASP A 229 -9.14 -0.09 -18.81
N MET A 230 -10.30 0.55 -19.00
CA MET A 230 -11.18 0.35 -20.16
C MET A 230 -12.15 1.55 -20.32
N PRO A 231 -12.73 1.79 -21.52
CA PRO A 231 -12.51 1.04 -22.77
C PRO A 231 -11.28 1.52 -23.55
N GLY A 232 -10.67 2.66 -23.16
CA GLY A 232 -9.43 3.19 -23.72
C GLY A 232 -8.21 2.44 -23.18
N HIS A 233 -7.01 2.90 -23.51
CA HIS A 233 -5.74 2.32 -23.04
C HIS A 233 -5.63 0.80 -23.23
N ALA A 234 -6.35 0.26 -24.23
CA ALA A 234 -6.56 -1.16 -24.45
C ALA A 234 -5.64 -1.79 -25.50
N THR A 235 -4.58 -1.08 -25.95
CA THR A 235 -3.73 -1.54 -27.06
C THR A 235 -3.10 -2.90 -26.78
N ALA A 236 -2.63 -3.16 -25.54
CA ALA A 236 -2.07 -4.46 -25.16
C ALA A 236 -3.09 -5.59 -25.28
N VAL A 237 -4.34 -5.34 -24.89
CA VAL A 237 -5.45 -6.30 -25.01
C VAL A 237 -5.84 -6.51 -26.47
N CYS A 238 -6.08 -5.42 -27.19
CA CYS A 238 -6.52 -5.49 -28.60
C CYS A 238 -5.45 -6.09 -29.53
N ARG A 239 -4.18 -5.99 -29.16
CA ARG A 239 -3.09 -6.69 -29.84
C ARG A 239 -3.20 -8.20 -29.63
N SER A 240 -3.56 -8.64 -28.43
CA SER A 240 -3.70 -10.05 -28.07
C SER A 240 -4.99 -10.69 -28.59
N TYR A 241 -6.06 -9.90 -28.64
CA TYR A 241 -7.42 -10.30 -29.05
C TYR A 241 -8.01 -9.26 -30.01
N PRO A 242 -7.58 -9.25 -31.30
CA PRO A 242 -8.00 -8.23 -32.26
C PRO A 242 -9.51 -8.17 -32.54
N GLU A 243 -10.23 -9.26 -32.26
CA GLU A 243 -11.67 -9.38 -32.47
C GLU A 243 -12.48 -8.41 -31.58
N ILE A 244 -11.96 -7.99 -30.44
CA ILE A 244 -12.62 -7.03 -29.53
C ILE A 244 -12.14 -5.59 -29.73
N SER A 245 -11.20 -5.38 -30.68
CA SER A 245 -10.70 -4.04 -30.97
C SER A 245 -11.72 -3.19 -31.68
N GLY A 246 -11.80 -1.92 -31.30
CA GLY A 246 -12.54 -0.90 -31.99
C GLY A 246 -11.88 -0.39 -33.27
N GLY A 247 -10.68 -0.87 -33.61
CA GLY A 247 -9.94 -0.40 -34.78
C GLY A 247 -9.17 0.89 -34.50
N GLY A 248 -9.43 1.93 -35.28
CA GLY A 248 -8.71 3.21 -35.19
C GLY A 248 -7.55 3.28 -36.21
N GLU A 249 -6.88 4.43 -36.28
CA GLU A 249 -5.78 4.70 -37.21
C GLU A 249 -4.59 5.38 -36.48
N GLY A 250 -3.39 5.19 -37.03
CA GLY A 250 -2.17 5.82 -36.50
C GLY A 250 -1.89 5.43 -35.04
N LYS A 251 -1.61 6.41 -34.21
CA LYS A 251 -1.33 6.18 -32.78
C LYS A 251 -2.53 5.67 -31.97
N TRP A 252 -3.75 5.80 -32.52
CA TRP A 252 -5.00 5.36 -31.90
C TRP A 252 -5.45 3.98 -32.38
N GLN A 253 -4.66 3.32 -33.22
CA GLN A 253 -4.94 1.97 -33.69
C GLN A 253 -4.97 1.00 -32.50
N HIS A 254 -6.08 0.27 -32.35
CA HIS A 254 -6.31 -0.68 -31.27
C HIS A 254 -6.32 -0.07 -29.85
N PHE A 255 -6.51 1.24 -29.74
CA PHE A 255 -6.48 1.95 -28.46
C PHE A 255 -7.72 1.68 -27.59
N THR A 256 -8.87 1.41 -28.20
CA THR A 256 -10.17 1.32 -27.53
C THR A 256 -10.87 0.02 -27.89
N PHE A 257 -11.57 -0.58 -26.95
CA PHE A 257 -12.46 -1.70 -27.18
C PHE A 257 -13.61 -1.35 -28.11
N HIS A 258 -14.11 -2.32 -28.88
CA HIS A 258 -15.31 -2.13 -29.70
C HIS A 258 -16.56 -2.09 -28.81
N PRO A 259 -17.28 -0.96 -28.73
CA PRO A 259 -18.35 -0.78 -27.72
C PRO A 259 -19.66 -1.53 -28.05
N CYS A 260 -19.81 -2.04 -29.28
CA CYS A 260 -21.06 -2.66 -29.77
C CYS A 260 -20.94 -4.17 -30.02
N LYS A 261 -19.80 -4.79 -29.68
CA LYS A 261 -19.60 -6.23 -29.87
C LYS A 261 -19.90 -7.01 -28.58
N GLU A 262 -20.68 -8.07 -28.66
CA GLU A 262 -20.98 -8.94 -27.54
C GLU A 262 -19.71 -9.60 -26.99
N GLU A 263 -18.76 -9.96 -27.86
CA GLU A 263 -17.46 -10.54 -27.49
C GLU A 263 -16.64 -9.60 -26.59
N THR A 264 -16.82 -8.28 -26.73
CA THR A 264 -16.17 -7.30 -25.84
C THR A 264 -16.72 -7.41 -24.41
N PHE A 265 -18.05 -7.50 -24.26
CA PHE A 265 -18.70 -7.62 -22.95
C PHE A 265 -18.42 -8.98 -22.32
N GLU A 266 -18.39 -10.04 -23.11
CA GLU A 266 -18.00 -11.37 -22.65
C GLU A 266 -16.55 -11.38 -22.15
N PHE A 267 -15.61 -10.76 -22.89
CA PHE A 267 -14.22 -10.60 -22.47
C PHE A 267 -14.13 -9.85 -21.15
N ILE A 268 -14.75 -8.68 -21.03
CA ILE A 268 -14.72 -7.85 -19.82
C ILE A 268 -15.28 -8.65 -18.63
N SER A 269 -16.42 -9.31 -18.79
CA SER A 269 -17.04 -10.10 -17.72
C SER A 269 -16.12 -11.23 -17.23
N ASN A 270 -15.55 -11.99 -18.17
CA ASN A 270 -14.65 -13.10 -17.86
C ASN A 270 -13.36 -12.64 -17.16
N VAL A 271 -12.81 -11.48 -17.55
CA VAL A 271 -11.62 -10.89 -16.91
C VAL A 271 -11.97 -10.43 -15.49
N LEU A 272 -13.09 -9.73 -15.31
CA LEU A 272 -13.55 -9.25 -14.01
C LEU A 272 -13.84 -10.41 -13.05
N ASP A 273 -14.39 -11.53 -13.52
CA ASP A 273 -14.62 -12.72 -12.70
C ASP A 273 -13.30 -13.23 -12.05
N GLU A 274 -12.20 -13.26 -12.81
CA GLU A 274 -10.91 -13.67 -12.27
C GLU A 274 -10.28 -12.60 -11.37
N ILE A 275 -10.41 -11.31 -11.71
CA ILE A 275 -9.91 -10.20 -10.89
C ILE A 275 -10.63 -10.17 -9.53
N VAL A 276 -11.96 -10.27 -9.50
CA VAL A 276 -12.74 -10.29 -8.24
C VAL A 276 -12.32 -11.45 -7.34
N ALA A 277 -11.99 -12.61 -7.91
CA ALA A 277 -11.51 -13.76 -7.14
C ALA A 277 -10.10 -13.57 -6.54
N LEU A 278 -9.27 -12.71 -7.14
CA LEU A 278 -7.90 -12.46 -6.69
C LEU A 278 -7.80 -11.34 -5.64
N PHE A 279 -8.69 -10.35 -5.70
CA PHE A 279 -8.62 -9.15 -4.87
C PHE A 279 -9.84 -9.06 -3.94
N PRO A 280 -9.65 -9.24 -2.63
CA PRO A 280 -10.74 -9.14 -1.63
C PRO A 280 -11.10 -7.68 -1.32
N SER A 281 -10.92 -6.78 -2.29
CA SER A 281 -11.28 -5.36 -2.20
C SER A 281 -12.77 -5.18 -2.54
N PRO A 282 -13.52 -4.31 -1.84
CA PRO A 282 -14.86 -3.92 -2.26
C PRO A 282 -14.87 -3.02 -3.50
N TYR A 283 -13.68 -2.63 -4.00
CA TYR A 283 -13.53 -1.74 -5.14
C TYR A 283 -12.62 -2.36 -6.19
N ILE A 284 -13.00 -2.19 -7.46
CA ILE A 284 -12.15 -2.35 -8.64
C ILE A 284 -12.19 -1.03 -9.39
N HIS A 285 -11.03 -0.50 -9.75
CA HIS A 285 -10.92 0.68 -10.60
C HIS A 285 -10.99 0.23 -12.06
N ILE A 286 -11.83 0.87 -12.84
CA ILE A 286 -12.08 0.51 -14.26
C ILE A 286 -11.48 1.51 -15.24
N GLY A 287 -10.67 2.45 -14.77
CA GLY A 287 -10.09 3.52 -15.61
C GLY A 287 -11.16 4.45 -16.16
N GLY A 288 -11.15 4.61 -17.46
CA GLY A 288 -12.13 5.41 -18.22
C GLY A 288 -11.60 6.74 -18.70
N ASP A 289 -10.30 6.97 -18.56
CA ASP A 289 -9.62 8.16 -19.02
C ASP A 289 -9.28 8.11 -20.52
N GLU A 290 -9.08 9.28 -21.11
CA GLU A 290 -8.61 9.54 -22.49
C GLU A 290 -9.26 8.69 -23.58
N VAL A 291 -10.54 8.31 -23.44
CA VAL A 291 -11.24 7.46 -24.41
C VAL A 291 -11.26 8.10 -25.79
N HIS A 292 -10.60 7.45 -26.74
CA HIS A 292 -10.59 7.87 -28.13
C HIS A 292 -11.49 6.96 -28.96
N TYR A 293 -12.55 7.52 -29.51
CA TYR A 293 -13.59 6.76 -30.26
C TYR A 293 -13.13 6.25 -31.63
N GLY A 294 -11.86 6.39 -32.00
CA GLY A 294 -11.22 5.80 -33.15
C GLY A 294 -11.93 6.13 -34.48
N ASN A 295 -12.65 5.17 -35.01
CA ASN A 295 -13.44 5.33 -36.20
C ASN A 295 -14.92 5.57 -35.84
N GLN A 296 -15.48 6.72 -36.22
CA GLN A 296 -16.88 7.06 -35.93
C GLN A 296 -17.92 6.12 -36.62
N SER A 297 -17.48 5.17 -37.45
CA SER A 297 -18.34 4.15 -38.03
C SER A 297 -19.04 3.23 -37.03
N TRP A 298 -18.70 3.27 -35.73
CA TRP A 298 -19.42 2.51 -34.70
C TRP A 298 -20.81 3.03 -34.41
N PHE A 299 -21.11 4.28 -34.81
CA PHE A 299 -22.37 4.95 -34.54
C PHE A 299 -23.33 4.95 -35.78
N THR A 300 -22.91 4.34 -36.86
CA THR A 300 -23.72 4.15 -38.09
C THR A 300 -24.06 2.69 -38.30
#